data_f028354bc3366105e7dbe9d427f48613
#
_entry.id   f028354bc3366105e7dbe9d427f48613
#
_cell.length_a   1.000
_cell.length_b   1.000
_cell.length_c   1.000
_cell.angle_alpha   90.00
_cell.angle_beta   90.00
_cell.angle_gamma   90.00
#
_symmetry.space_group_name_H-M   'P 1'
#
loop_
_entity.id
_entity.type
_entity.pdbx_description
1 polymer ?
#
loop_
_entity_poly.entity_id
_entity_poly.type
_entity_poly.pdbx_seq_one_letter_code
_entity_poly.pdbx_strand_id
1 'polypeptide(L)'
;IGDHAADIAEIIPHLVTVRKEGDPAVSQAIRMGQKAHQMILDALAALTAEDETAARKVIAADDEVDYDFNTIKHTLAREIAADPGKVDAALDLLMVIKYLERIGDHAVNLAEWVEFVRTGCYHNETLF
;
A
#
# COMPACT_ATOMS: atom_id res chain seq x y z
N ILE A 1 -11.01 3.77 1.62
CA ILE A 1 -10.49 2.47 1.15
C ILE A 1 -11.32 1.96 -0.04
N GLY A 2 -12.64 2.01 0.05
CA GLY A 2 -13.52 1.58 -1.04
C GLY A 2 -13.26 2.30 -2.36
N ASP A 3 -13.04 3.61 -2.31
CA ASP A 3 -12.76 4.42 -3.49
C ASP A 3 -11.44 4.03 -4.15
N HIS A 4 -10.41 3.74 -3.36
CA HIS A 4 -9.12 3.31 -3.89
C HIS A 4 -9.21 1.91 -4.51
N ALA A 5 -10.00 1.02 -3.91
CA ALA A 5 -10.23 -0.32 -4.48
C ALA A 5 -10.95 -0.24 -5.83
N ALA A 6 -11.93 0.65 -5.97
CA ALA A 6 -12.64 0.87 -7.23
C ALA A 6 -11.71 1.43 -8.30
N ASP A 7 -10.86 2.40 -7.95
CA ASP A 7 -9.88 2.98 -8.87
C ASP A 7 -8.88 1.94 -9.37
N ILE A 8 -8.39 1.08 -8.47
CA ILE A 8 -7.49 -0.02 -8.85
C ILE A 8 -8.19 -0.99 -9.79
N ALA A 9 -9.45 -1.33 -9.52
CA ALA A 9 -10.22 -2.24 -10.35
C ALA A 9 -10.43 -1.71 -11.78
N GLU A 10 -10.51 -0.40 -11.95
CA GLU A 10 -10.61 0.22 -13.28
C GLU A 10 -9.27 0.18 -14.04
N ILE A 11 -8.14 0.30 -13.34
CA ILE A 11 -6.82 0.37 -13.96
C ILE A 11 -6.27 -1.02 -14.30
N ILE A 12 -6.57 -2.06 -13.52
CA ILE A 12 -6.04 -3.41 -13.70
C ILE A 12 -6.29 -3.97 -15.11
N PRO A 13 -7.51 -3.90 -15.70
CA PRO A 13 -7.72 -4.40 -17.05
C PRO A 13 -6.83 -3.74 -18.09
N HIS A 14 -6.58 -2.44 -17.95
CA HIS A 14 -5.69 -1.70 -18.85
C HIS A 14 -4.24 -2.19 -18.71
N LEU A 15 -3.77 -2.40 -17.49
CA LEU A 15 -2.41 -2.91 -17.23
C LEU A 15 -2.21 -4.31 -17.81
N VAL A 16 -3.19 -5.19 -17.71
CA VAL A 16 -3.14 -6.54 -18.29
C VAL A 16 -2.98 -6.46 -19.80
N THR A 17 -3.59 -5.46 -20.44
CA THR A 17 -3.54 -5.28 -21.90
C THR A 17 -2.18 -4.76 -22.36
N VAL A 18 -1.54 -3.84 -21.61
CA VAL A 18 -0.33 -3.15 -22.05
C VAL A 18 0.97 -3.73 -21.48
N ARG A 19 0.89 -4.55 -20.44
CA ARG A 19 2.07 -5.18 -19.83
C ARG A 19 2.05 -6.68 -20.07
N LYS A 20 3.24 -7.22 -20.33
CA LYS A 20 3.41 -8.65 -20.58
C LYS A 20 3.23 -9.43 -19.28
N GLU A 21 2.69 -10.64 -19.40
CA GLU A 21 2.68 -11.61 -18.31
C GLU A 21 4.11 -11.86 -17.83
N GLY A 22 4.30 -11.89 -16.51
CA GLY A 22 5.62 -12.08 -15.91
C GLY A 22 6.46 -10.81 -15.79
N ASP A 23 5.89 -9.63 -16.08
CA ASP A 23 6.58 -8.35 -15.89
C ASP A 23 6.99 -8.20 -14.42
N PRO A 24 8.30 -7.97 -14.13
CA PRO A 24 8.78 -7.86 -12.75
C PRO A 24 8.11 -6.75 -11.95
N ALA A 25 7.81 -5.61 -12.56
CA ALA A 25 7.16 -4.49 -11.88
C ALA A 25 5.73 -4.86 -11.47
N VAL A 26 5.00 -5.57 -12.32
CA VAL A 26 3.65 -6.07 -12.00
C VAL A 26 3.71 -7.08 -10.88
N SER A 27 4.66 -8.01 -10.91
CA SER A 27 4.84 -9.01 -9.84
C SER A 27 5.15 -8.34 -8.50
N GLN A 28 5.98 -7.32 -8.50
CA GLN A 28 6.30 -6.53 -7.30
C GLN A 28 5.07 -5.79 -6.79
N ALA A 29 4.27 -5.21 -7.68
CA ALA A 29 3.04 -4.52 -7.31
C ALA A 29 2.01 -5.48 -6.70
N ILE A 30 1.89 -6.70 -7.21
CA ILE A 30 1.02 -7.72 -6.67
C ILE A 30 1.45 -8.07 -5.23
N ARG A 31 2.74 -8.28 -5.00
CA ARG A 31 3.27 -8.54 -3.66
C ARG A 31 3.00 -7.38 -2.71
N MET A 32 3.19 -6.15 -3.17
CA MET A 32 2.87 -4.95 -2.39
C MET A 32 1.38 -4.91 -2.03
N GLY A 33 0.51 -5.24 -2.99
CA GLY A 33 -0.93 -5.32 -2.77
C GLY A 33 -1.31 -6.36 -1.73
N GLN A 34 -0.66 -7.52 -1.75
CA GLN A 34 -0.87 -8.57 -0.74
C GLN A 34 -0.46 -8.09 0.66
N LYS A 35 0.66 -7.37 0.77
CA LYS A 35 1.10 -6.80 2.04
C LYS A 35 0.12 -5.74 2.56
N ALA A 36 -0.32 -4.84 1.71
CA ALA A 36 -1.28 -3.79 2.09
C ALA A 36 -2.62 -4.41 2.52
N HIS A 37 -3.08 -5.42 1.80
CA HIS A 37 -4.30 -6.15 2.16
C HIS A 37 -4.17 -6.82 3.53
N GLN A 38 -3.04 -7.49 3.77
CA GLN A 38 -2.80 -8.14 5.06
C GLN A 38 -2.75 -7.12 6.20
N MET A 39 -2.16 -5.94 5.96
CA MET A 39 -2.15 -4.86 6.95
C MET A 39 -3.56 -4.43 7.35
N ILE A 40 -4.48 -4.31 6.37
CA ILE A 40 -5.87 -3.97 6.66
C ILE A 40 -6.55 -5.06 7.51
N LEU A 41 -6.36 -6.33 7.15
CA LEU A 41 -6.92 -7.43 7.91
C LEU A 41 -6.39 -7.47 9.34
N ASP A 42 -5.08 -7.27 9.49
CA ASP A 42 -4.43 -7.28 10.80
C ASP A 42 -4.86 -6.06 11.64
N ALA A 43 -5.03 -4.89 11.02
CA ALA A 43 -5.51 -3.70 11.70
C ALA A 43 -6.95 -3.88 12.19
N LEU A 44 -7.83 -4.46 11.38
CA LEU A 44 -9.20 -4.74 11.77
C LEU A 44 -9.27 -5.77 12.89
N ALA A 45 -8.43 -6.80 12.84
CA ALA A 45 -8.32 -7.80 13.91
C ALA A 45 -7.84 -7.16 15.21
N ALA A 46 -6.82 -6.30 15.14
CA ALA A 46 -6.30 -5.57 16.30
C ALA A 46 -7.37 -4.65 16.91
N LEU A 47 -8.14 -3.98 16.06
CA LEU A 47 -9.23 -3.09 16.51
C LEU A 47 -10.32 -3.90 17.22
N THR A 48 -10.72 -5.02 16.66
CA THR A 48 -11.78 -5.88 17.24
C THR A 48 -11.35 -6.46 18.58
N ALA A 49 -10.07 -6.89 18.68
CA ALA A 49 -9.53 -7.49 19.91
C ALA A 49 -8.96 -6.46 20.89
N GLU A 50 -8.91 -5.18 20.49
CA GLU A 50 -8.23 -4.13 21.26
C GLU A 50 -6.78 -4.50 21.60
N ASP A 51 -6.09 -5.12 20.66
CA ASP A 51 -4.74 -5.67 20.82
C ASP A 51 -3.68 -4.65 20.39
N GLU A 52 -3.10 -3.98 21.36
CA GLU A 52 -2.05 -2.96 21.12
C GLU A 52 -0.79 -3.55 20.47
N THR A 53 -0.39 -4.76 20.87
CA THR A 53 0.79 -5.43 20.30
C THR A 53 0.58 -5.71 18.82
N ALA A 54 -0.61 -6.22 18.46
CA ALA A 54 -0.97 -6.46 17.06
C ALA A 54 -1.01 -5.14 16.27
N ALA A 55 -1.53 -4.07 16.86
CA ALA A 55 -1.55 -2.75 16.23
C ALA A 55 -0.15 -2.23 15.92
N ARG A 56 0.79 -2.40 16.83
CA ARG A 56 2.19 -1.97 16.62
C ARG A 56 2.85 -2.74 15.49
N LYS A 57 2.51 -4.02 15.31
CA LYS A 57 3.02 -4.82 14.19
C LYS A 57 2.53 -4.28 12.85
N VAL A 58 1.28 -3.82 12.78
CA VAL A 58 0.73 -3.20 11.57
C VAL A 58 1.49 -1.93 11.24
N ILE A 59 1.73 -1.08 12.24
CA ILE A 59 2.48 0.17 12.05
C ILE A 59 3.89 -0.12 11.53
N ALA A 60 4.56 -1.12 12.10
CA ALA A 60 5.90 -1.51 11.66
C ALA A 60 5.90 -2.09 10.24
N ALA A 61 4.84 -2.79 9.84
CA ALA A 61 4.72 -3.37 8.50
C ALA A 61 4.65 -2.32 7.39
N ASP A 62 4.27 -1.08 7.70
CA ASP A 62 4.21 0.00 6.72
C ASP A 62 5.57 0.31 6.10
N ASP A 63 6.66 0.09 6.82
CA ASP A 63 8.02 0.29 6.30
C ASP A 63 8.30 -0.60 5.08
N GLU A 64 7.77 -1.83 5.07
CA GLU A 64 7.93 -2.73 3.93
C GLU A 64 7.14 -2.26 2.71
N VAL A 65 5.93 -1.73 2.92
CA VAL A 65 5.10 -1.19 1.84
C VAL A 65 5.76 0.04 1.24
N ASP A 66 6.30 0.93 2.08
CA ASP A 66 7.03 2.12 1.63
C ASP A 66 8.29 1.74 0.84
N TYR A 67 9.01 0.74 1.31
CA TYR A 67 10.18 0.22 0.61
C TYR A 67 9.79 -0.32 -0.78
N ASP A 68 8.75 -1.12 -0.85
CA ASP A 68 8.25 -1.66 -2.12
C ASP A 68 7.81 -0.55 -3.08
N PHE A 69 7.10 0.46 -2.55
CA PHE A 69 6.69 1.61 -3.35
C PHE A 69 7.89 2.28 -4.01
N ASN A 70 8.93 2.59 -3.23
CA ASN A 70 10.12 3.26 -3.75
C ASN A 70 10.90 2.38 -4.73
N THR A 71 10.98 1.09 -4.48
CA THR A 71 11.65 0.13 -5.38
C THR A 71 10.95 0.07 -6.73
N ILE A 72 9.62 -0.07 -6.74
CA ILE A 72 8.84 -0.12 -7.97
C ILE A 72 8.93 1.21 -8.72
N LYS A 73 8.83 2.31 -8.01
CA LYS A 73 8.95 3.66 -8.58
C LYS A 73 10.27 3.84 -9.33
N HIS A 74 11.39 3.40 -8.74
CA HIS A 74 12.69 3.45 -9.40
C HIS A 74 12.76 2.54 -10.62
N THR A 75 12.16 1.36 -10.56
CA THR A 75 12.07 0.45 -11.71
C THR A 75 11.32 1.10 -12.86
N LEU A 76 10.18 1.74 -12.57
CA LEU A 76 9.39 2.44 -13.58
C LEU A 76 10.14 3.63 -14.19
N ALA A 77 10.86 4.38 -13.37
CA ALA A 77 11.67 5.50 -13.86
C ALA A 77 12.74 5.02 -14.85
N ARG A 78 13.39 3.89 -14.58
CA ARG A 78 14.37 3.30 -15.50
C ARG A 78 13.72 2.81 -16.78
N GLU A 79 12.53 2.22 -16.71
CA GLU A 79 11.77 1.80 -17.90
C GLU A 79 11.49 2.99 -18.81
N ILE A 80 11.03 4.12 -18.26
CA ILE A 80 10.75 5.33 -19.02
C ILE A 80 12.02 5.89 -19.65
N ALA A 81 13.12 5.91 -18.91
CA ALA A 81 14.40 6.41 -19.39
C ALA A 81 14.94 5.56 -20.55
N ALA A 82 14.75 4.23 -20.48
CA ALA A 82 15.19 3.31 -21.52
C ALA A 82 14.28 3.33 -22.75
N ASP A 83 12.99 3.54 -22.55
CA ASP A 83 11.99 3.58 -23.64
C ASP A 83 10.86 4.56 -23.24
N PRO A 84 10.95 5.82 -23.71
CA PRO A 84 9.90 6.81 -23.42
C PRO A 84 8.50 6.41 -23.89
N GLY A 85 8.39 5.48 -24.83
CA GLY A 85 7.10 4.96 -25.29
C GLY A 85 6.35 4.16 -24.22
N LYS A 86 7.03 3.76 -23.15
CA LYS A 86 6.42 3.03 -22.03
C LYS A 86 5.87 3.94 -20.94
N VAL A 87 5.92 5.26 -21.13
CA VAL A 87 5.54 6.21 -20.07
C VAL A 87 4.11 6.02 -19.59
N ASP A 88 3.15 5.80 -20.49
CA ASP A 88 1.74 5.65 -20.11
C ASP A 88 1.51 4.42 -19.25
N ALA A 89 2.09 3.27 -19.66
CA ALA A 89 2.00 2.04 -18.88
C ALA A 89 2.68 2.16 -17.52
N ALA A 90 3.82 2.86 -17.46
CA ALA A 90 4.53 3.10 -16.21
C ALA A 90 3.72 4.01 -15.27
N LEU A 91 3.10 5.07 -15.79
CA LEU A 91 2.27 5.96 -14.99
C LEU A 91 1.03 5.26 -14.45
N ASP A 92 0.40 4.38 -15.25
CA ASP A 92 -0.75 3.60 -14.80
C ASP A 92 -0.37 2.70 -13.61
N LEU A 93 0.76 2.02 -13.70
CA LEU A 93 1.24 1.18 -12.60
C LEU A 93 1.64 2.01 -11.39
N LEU A 94 2.22 3.19 -11.60
CA LEU A 94 2.53 4.13 -10.51
C LEU A 94 1.27 4.52 -9.75
N MET A 95 0.16 4.77 -10.45
CA MET A 95 -1.12 5.06 -9.80
C MET A 95 -1.60 3.89 -8.97
N VAL A 96 -1.47 2.67 -9.45
CA VAL A 96 -1.86 1.47 -8.70
C VAL A 96 -1.07 1.38 -7.40
N ILE A 97 0.26 1.48 -7.45
CA ILE A 97 1.08 1.37 -6.25
C ILE A 97 0.85 2.55 -5.29
N LYS A 98 0.50 3.73 -5.80
CA LYS A 98 0.12 4.86 -4.96
C LYS A 98 -1.16 4.59 -4.18
N TYR A 99 -2.15 3.98 -4.81
CA TYR A 99 -3.37 3.56 -4.12
C TYR A 99 -3.08 2.46 -3.08
N LEU A 100 -2.19 1.53 -3.39
CA LEU A 100 -1.78 0.50 -2.42
C LEU A 100 -1.07 1.10 -1.21
N GLU A 101 -0.22 2.10 -1.43
CA GLU A 101 0.42 2.83 -0.33
C GLU A 101 -0.62 3.51 0.56
N ARG A 102 -1.64 4.13 -0.05
CA ARG A 102 -2.73 4.77 0.70
C ARG A 102 -3.55 3.77 1.50
N ILE A 103 -3.75 2.56 0.97
CA ILE A 103 -4.40 1.48 1.72
C ILE A 103 -3.57 1.11 2.96
N GLY A 104 -2.25 1.01 2.81
CA GLY A 104 -1.33 0.82 3.93
C GLY A 104 -1.44 1.94 4.96
N ASP A 105 -1.51 3.19 4.52
CA ASP A 105 -1.67 4.35 5.41
C ASP A 105 -2.98 4.28 6.19
N HIS A 106 -4.07 3.85 5.57
CA HIS A 106 -5.35 3.64 6.28
C HIS A 106 -5.23 2.55 7.33
N ALA A 107 -4.51 1.46 7.04
CA ALA A 107 -4.26 0.41 8.01
C ALA A 107 -3.48 0.94 9.22
N VAL A 108 -2.45 1.77 8.96
CA VAL A 108 -1.68 2.43 10.02
C VAL A 108 -2.57 3.33 10.87
N ASN A 109 -3.44 4.12 10.23
CA ASN A 109 -4.36 5.00 10.96
C ASN A 109 -5.29 4.19 11.87
N LEU A 110 -5.81 3.06 11.42
CA LEU A 110 -6.62 2.17 12.26
C LEU A 110 -5.82 1.63 13.43
N ALA A 111 -4.57 1.21 13.19
CA ALA A 111 -3.70 0.68 14.22
C ALA A 111 -3.31 1.75 15.26
N GLU A 112 -3.04 2.97 14.80
CA GLU A 112 -2.76 4.10 15.69
C GLU A 112 -4.00 4.44 16.55
N TRP A 113 -5.19 4.30 16.00
CA TRP A 113 -6.43 4.48 16.74
C TRP A 113 -6.54 3.44 17.88
N VAL A 114 -6.16 2.18 17.61
CA VAL A 114 -6.13 1.14 18.65
C VAL A 114 -5.18 1.53 19.78
N GLU A 115 -3.99 2.03 19.45
CA GLU A 115 -3.04 2.52 20.45
C GLU A 115 -3.60 3.70 21.23
N PHE A 116 -4.24 4.65 20.55
CA PHE A 116 -4.84 5.81 21.20
C PHE A 116 -5.91 5.41 22.23
N VAL A 117 -6.80 4.49 21.85
CA VAL A 117 -7.86 4.01 22.75
C VAL A 117 -7.27 3.35 24.00
N ARG A 118 -6.13 2.66 23.84
CA ARG A 118 -5.48 1.93 24.95
C ARG A 118 -4.59 2.82 25.80
N THR A 119 -3.91 3.79 25.22
CA THR A 119 -2.85 4.56 25.89
C THR A 119 -3.16 6.04 26.08
N GLY A 120 -4.16 6.57 25.36
CA GLY A 120 -4.46 8.00 25.34
C GLY A 120 -3.49 8.81 24.46
N CYS A 121 -2.64 8.14 23.67
CA CYS A 121 -1.69 8.78 22.76
C CYS A 121 -2.02 8.49 21.30
N TYR A 122 -2.01 9.52 20.47
CA TYR A 122 -2.24 9.38 19.04
C TYR A 122 -1.09 10.07 18.30
N HIS A 123 -0.48 9.37 17.34
CA HIS A 123 0.73 9.82 16.64
C HIS A 123 1.87 10.19 17.60
N ASN A 124 2.01 9.46 18.72
CA ASN A 124 2.97 9.73 19.79
C ASN A 124 2.72 11.07 20.53
N GLU A 125 1.53 11.62 20.40
CA GLU A 125 1.09 12.81 21.13
C GLU A 125 -0.01 12.46 22.13
N THR A 126 0.09 13.00 23.33
CA THR A 126 -0.95 12.86 24.36
C THR A 126 -2.03 13.89 24.09
N LEU A 127 -3.28 13.44 23.92
CA LEU A 127 -4.43 14.30 23.65
C LEU A 127 -5.18 14.75 24.92
N PHE A 128 -4.77 14.25 26.07
CA PHE A 128 -5.39 14.57 27.34
C PHE A 128 -4.41 15.25 28.28
#